data_a37fdf2d3064edc6ba9ce5480c17c20a
#
_entry.id   a37fdf2d3064edc6ba9ce5480c17c20a
#
_cell.length_a   1.000
_cell.length_b   1.000
_cell.length_c   1.000
_cell.angle_alpha   90.00
_cell.angle_beta   90.00
_cell.angle_gamma   90.00
#
_symmetry.space_group_name_H-M   'P 1'
#
loop_
_entity.id
_entity.type
_entity.pdbx_description
1 polymer ?
#
loop_
_entity_poly.entity_id
_entity_poly.type
_entity_poly.pdbx_seq_one_letter_code
_entity_poly.pdbx_strand_id
1 'polypeptide(L)'
;MDEKKVIELEGVSIYHSGESLRNSHRGELVLSEVNLSVGGGELVYLIGKVGSGKSTLLKTLYGEVPLKTGKGRIVGFDLRRLRRSRIPYLRRKIGIVFQDHQLLTDRDVFRNLHYVMKATGWRDETLIRRRIAEVLELVGLHNKEYKMPFELSGGEQQRLAIARAVVNSPAVILADEPTGNLDPAAADEIMRLFATIVAGGCSIVMS
;
A
#
# COMPACT_ATOMS: atom_id res chain seq x y z
N MET A 1 -25.34 -2.51 -12.26
CA MET A 1 -24.38 -3.44 -11.58
C MET A 1 -23.75 -2.65 -10.47
N ASP A 2 -23.97 -3.06 -9.20
CA ASP A 2 -23.27 -2.40 -8.09
C ASP A 2 -21.76 -2.60 -8.30
N GLU A 3 -21.04 -1.53 -8.64
CA GLU A 3 -19.58 -1.54 -8.71
C GLU A 3 -19.05 -1.94 -7.34
N LYS A 4 -18.36 -3.08 -7.29
CA LYS A 4 -17.83 -3.64 -6.04
C LYS A 4 -16.80 -2.67 -5.45
N LYS A 5 -17.22 -1.86 -4.49
CA LYS A 5 -16.37 -0.91 -3.78
C LYS A 5 -15.24 -1.66 -3.05
N VAL A 6 -14.00 -1.21 -3.27
CA VAL A 6 -12.81 -1.74 -2.60
C VAL A 6 -12.51 -1.01 -1.30
N ILE A 7 -12.86 0.30 -1.24
CA ILE A 7 -12.81 1.11 -0.01
C ILE A 7 -14.13 1.87 0.14
N GLU A 8 -14.62 1.95 1.37
CA GLU A 8 -15.81 2.72 1.74
C GLU A 8 -15.64 3.28 3.14
N LEU A 9 -15.64 4.60 3.26
CA LEU A 9 -15.59 5.34 4.53
C LEU A 9 -16.78 6.29 4.61
N GLU A 10 -17.48 6.29 5.75
CA GLU A 10 -18.65 7.14 6.04
C GLU A 10 -18.47 7.82 7.40
N GLY A 11 -18.39 9.15 7.42
CA GLY A 11 -18.27 9.95 8.63
C GLY A 11 -17.09 9.55 9.53
N VAL A 12 -15.95 9.21 8.93
CA VAL A 12 -14.78 8.70 9.64
C VAL A 12 -14.02 9.84 10.27
N SER A 13 -13.77 9.74 11.59
CA SER A 13 -12.85 10.65 12.30
C SER A 13 -11.67 9.84 12.87
N ILE A 14 -10.44 10.34 12.62
CA ILE A 14 -9.20 9.68 12.97
C ILE A 14 -8.44 10.51 14.01
N TYR A 15 -7.90 9.82 15.00
CA TYR A 15 -7.22 10.43 16.13
C TYR A 15 -5.81 9.87 16.26
N HIS A 16 -4.81 10.72 16.59
CA HIS A 16 -3.51 10.26 16.99
C HIS A 16 -3.59 9.49 18.31
N SER A 17 -2.99 8.29 18.33
CA SER A 17 -2.77 7.55 19.57
C SER A 17 -1.43 8.01 20.17
N GLY A 18 -1.42 9.11 20.93
CA GLY A 18 -0.22 9.53 21.63
C GLY A 18 0.09 8.56 22.77
N GLU A 19 1.32 8.04 22.86
CA GLU A 19 1.83 7.25 24.01
C GLU A 19 1.79 8.05 25.33
N SER A 20 1.64 9.38 25.26
CA SER A 20 1.69 10.28 26.41
C SER A 20 0.35 10.50 27.13
N LEU A 21 -0.75 9.90 26.68
CA LEU A 21 -2.10 10.16 27.23
C LEU A 21 -2.65 8.96 28.00
N ARG A 22 -1.94 8.53 29.06
CA ARG A 22 -2.53 7.58 30.03
C ARG A 22 -3.79 8.09 30.72
N ASN A 23 -4.15 9.38 30.58
CA ASN A 23 -5.26 10.04 31.29
C ASN A 23 -6.28 10.78 30.42
N SER A 24 -6.24 10.75 29.07
CA SER A 24 -7.29 11.32 28.25
C SER A 24 -7.82 10.29 27.25
N HIS A 25 -9.13 9.99 27.31
CA HIS A 25 -9.82 9.01 26.45
C HIS A 25 -9.99 9.47 25.00
N ARG A 26 -9.43 10.64 24.60
CA ARG A 26 -9.47 11.19 23.25
C ARG A 26 -8.07 11.61 22.83
N GLY A 27 -7.46 10.88 21.90
CA GLY A 27 -6.27 11.36 21.19
C GLY A 27 -6.56 12.67 20.44
N GLU A 28 -5.52 13.34 19.95
CA GLU A 28 -5.65 14.54 19.09
C GLU A 28 -6.38 14.19 17.79
N LEU A 29 -7.40 14.99 17.44
CA LEU A 29 -8.16 14.82 16.19
C LEU A 29 -7.27 15.18 14.99
N VAL A 30 -7.05 14.26 14.08
CA VAL A 30 -6.26 14.45 12.84
C VAL A 30 -7.16 14.70 11.64
N LEU A 31 -8.21 13.89 11.50
CA LEU A 31 -9.19 13.99 10.41
C LEU A 31 -10.60 13.86 10.97
N SER A 32 -11.51 14.67 10.44
CA SER A 32 -12.92 14.70 10.84
C SER A 32 -13.84 14.46 9.66
N GLU A 33 -14.89 13.66 9.86
CA GLU A 33 -16.00 13.45 8.92
C GLU A 33 -15.56 13.03 7.50
N VAL A 34 -14.52 12.21 7.39
CA VAL A 34 -14.02 11.72 6.10
C VAL A 34 -15.02 10.77 5.46
N ASN A 35 -15.41 11.09 4.22
CA ASN A 35 -16.20 10.23 3.35
C ASN A 35 -15.37 9.91 2.11
N LEU A 36 -15.18 8.63 1.80
CA LEU A 36 -14.39 8.15 0.66
C LEU A 36 -15.01 6.87 0.12
N SER A 37 -15.21 6.80 -1.17
CA SER A 37 -15.64 5.60 -1.87
C SER A 37 -14.70 5.34 -3.05
N VAL A 38 -14.13 4.14 -3.13
CA VAL A 38 -13.23 3.72 -4.21
C VAL A 38 -13.78 2.43 -4.82
N GLY A 39 -14.04 2.46 -6.11
CA GLY A 39 -14.41 1.30 -6.92
C GLY A 39 -13.21 0.43 -7.32
N GLY A 40 -13.47 -0.65 -8.05
CA GLY A 40 -12.41 -1.48 -8.63
C GLY A 40 -11.78 -0.78 -9.84
N GLY A 41 -10.44 -0.81 -9.96
CA GLY A 41 -9.71 -0.23 -11.09
C GLY A 41 -9.71 1.30 -11.11
N GLU A 42 -9.77 1.96 -9.96
CA GLU A 42 -9.70 3.42 -9.85
C GLU A 42 -8.33 3.89 -9.35
N LEU A 43 -7.87 5.04 -9.86
CA LEU A 43 -6.73 5.79 -9.34
C LEU A 43 -7.25 7.03 -8.60
N VAL A 44 -7.03 7.07 -7.29
CA VAL A 44 -7.50 8.14 -6.41
C VAL A 44 -6.33 8.87 -5.77
N TYR A 45 -6.32 10.21 -5.90
CA TYR A 45 -5.34 11.08 -5.25
C TYR A 45 -5.92 11.70 -3.98
N LEU A 46 -5.19 11.57 -2.88
CA LEU A 46 -5.46 12.29 -1.64
C LEU A 46 -4.72 13.64 -1.69
N ILE A 47 -5.44 14.72 -1.93
CA ILE A 47 -4.87 16.07 -2.07
C ILE A 47 -5.00 16.81 -0.75
N GLY A 48 -3.95 17.51 -0.34
CA GLY A 48 -3.93 18.33 0.87
C GLY A 48 -2.54 18.76 1.27
N LYS A 49 -2.46 19.77 2.15
CA LYS A 49 -1.18 20.30 2.66
C LYS A 49 -0.38 19.21 3.39
N VAL A 50 0.92 19.41 3.53
CA VAL A 50 1.77 18.58 4.41
C VAL A 50 1.19 18.64 5.84
N GLY A 51 1.12 17.49 6.50
CA GLY A 51 0.54 17.39 7.85
C GLY A 51 -0.99 17.35 7.89
N SER A 52 -1.71 17.37 6.75
CA SER A 52 -3.19 17.31 6.73
C SER A 52 -3.79 15.94 7.07
N GLY A 53 -2.98 14.92 7.40
CA GLY A 53 -3.48 13.61 7.81
C GLY A 53 -3.58 12.57 6.69
N LYS A 54 -3.08 12.81 5.47
CA LYS A 54 -3.13 11.85 4.34
C LYS A 54 -2.48 10.51 4.70
N SER A 55 -1.24 10.55 5.20
CA SER A 55 -0.54 9.33 5.66
C SER A 55 -1.26 8.65 6.82
N THR A 56 -1.91 9.43 7.72
CA THR A 56 -2.70 8.87 8.83
C THR A 56 -3.95 8.15 8.31
N LEU A 57 -4.59 8.66 7.25
CA LEU A 57 -5.69 7.99 6.58
C LEU A 57 -5.22 6.67 5.98
N LEU A 58 -4.11 6.67 5.23
CA LEU A 58 -3.53 5.44 4.66
C LEU A 58 -3.19 4.43 5.77
N LYS A 59 -2.57 4.88 6.87
CA LYS A 59 -2.28 4.05 8.06
C LYS A 59 -3.53 3.42 8.68
N THR A 60 -4.64 4.15 8.68
CA THR A 60 -5.93 3.63 9.15
C THR A 60 -6.45 2.55 8.19
N LEU A 61 -6.34 2.75 6.88
CA LEU A 61 -6.78 1.78 5.87
C LEU A 61 -6.01 0.45 5.94
N TYR A 62 -4.70 0.45 6.25
CA TYR A 62 -3.97 -0.81 6.41
C TYR A 62 -3.85 -1.29 7.87
N GLY A 63 -4.63 -0.69 8.77
CA GLY A 63 -4.83 -1.18 10.14
C GLY A 63 -3.68 -0.89 11.11
N GLU A 64 -2.83 0.11 10.84
CA GLU A 64 -1.81 0.58 11.80
C GLU A 64 -2.45 1.54 12.81
N VAL A 65 -3.28 2.46 12.34
CA VAL A 65 -4.08 3.35 13.20
C VAL A 65 -5.50 2.78 13.32
N PRO A 66 -5.99 2.53 14.55
CA PRO A 66 -7.31 1.96 14.74
C PRO A 66 -8.42 2.97 14.41
N LEU A 67 -9.44 2.54 13.68
CA LEU A 67 -10.65 3.34 13.43
C LEU A 67 -11.56 3.31 14.64
N LYS A 68 -11.85 4.47 15.25
CA LYS A 68 -12.72 4.61 16.44
C LYS A 68 -14.10 5.17 16.11
N THR A 69 -14.21 6.04 15.11
CA THR A 69 -15.46 6.79 14.80
C THR A 69 -15.80 6.63 13.31
N GLY A 70 -17.08 6.58 12.99
CA GLY A 70 -17.61 6.39 11.65
C GLY A 70 -17.66 4.91 11.24
N LYS A 71 -17.94 4.67 9.96
CA LYS A 71 -17.91 3.33 9.34
C LYS A 71 -16.79 3.27 8.32
N GLY A 72 -16.01 2.19 8.30
CA GLY A 72 -14.93 2.02 7.35
C GLY A 72 -14.80 0.56 6.92
N ARG A 73 -14.74 0.35 5.60
CA ARG A 73 -14.48 -0.95 5.00
C ARG A 73 -13.37 -0.85 3.97
N ILE A 74 -12.52 -1.86 3.91
CA ILE A 74 -11.51 -2.04 2.86
C ILE A 74 -11.40 -3.52 2.51
N VAL A 75 -11.51 -3.87 1.24
CA VAL A 75 -11.45 -5.24 0.68
C VAL A 75 -12.24 -6.27 1.52
N GLY A 76 -13.42 -5.85 2.00
CA GLY A 76 -14.33 -6.68 2.79
C GLY A 76 -14.05 -6.73 4.29
N PHE A 77 -13.00 -6.05 4.79
CA PHE A 77 -12.75 -5.93 6.23
C PHE A 77 -13.43 -4.69 6.81
N ASP A 78 -14.13 -4.86 7.94
CA ASP A 78 -14.62 -3.75 8.76
C ASP A 78 -13.48 -3.23 9.64
N LEU A 79 -13.02 -1.99 9.37
CA LEU A 79 -11.90 -1.37 10.06
C LEU A 79 -12.19 -1.07 11.53
N ARG A 80 -13.45 -0.80 11.87
CA ARG A 80 -13.85 -0.51 13.26
C ARG A 80 -13.79 -1.75 14.15
N ARG A 81 -14.02 -2.93 13.54
CA ARG A 81 -13.98 -4.23 14.23
C ARG A 81 -12.70 -5.01 13.97
N LEU A 82 -11.67 -4.36 13.38
CA LEU A 82 -10.43 -5.00 12.99
C LEU A 82 -9.57 -5.31 14.23
N ARG A 83 -9.54 -6.57 14.65
CA ARG A 83 -8.67 -7.04 15.72
C ARG A 83 -7.22 -7.17 15.24
N ARG A 84 -6.24 -6.97 16.13
CA ARG A 84 -4.80 -7.09 15.82
C ARG A 84 -4.45 -8.41 15.11
N SER A 85 -5.05 -9.53 15.53
CA SER A 85 -4.85 -10.84 14.90
C SER A 85 -5.37 -10.92 13.46
N ARG A 86 -6.26 -10.01 13.03
CA ARG A 86 -6.82 -9.97 11.67
C ARG A 86 -6.06 -9.04 10.72
N ILE A 87 -5.20 -8.15 11.24
CA ILE A 87 -4.42 -7.21 10.43
C ILE A 87 -3.54 -7.93 9.39
N PRO A 88 -2.83 -9.04 9.70
CA PRO A 88 -2.06 -9.76 8.70
C PRO A 88 -2.91 -10.28 7.52
N TYR A 89 -4.15 -10.66 7.78
CA TYR A 89 -5.07 -11.13 6.73
C TYR A 89 -5.56 -9.98 5.83
N LEU A 90 -5.80 -8.78 6.41
CA LEU A 90 -6.06 -7.58 5.64
C LEU A 90 -4.86 -7.24 4.75
N ARG A 91 -3.65 -7.15 5.34
CA ARG A 91 -2.42 -6.78 4.62
C ARG A 91 -2.03 -7.75 3.50
N ARG A 92 -2.48 -9.01 3.53
CA ARG A 92 -2.32 -9.95 2.42
C ARG A 92 -3.19 -9.63 1.19
N LYS A 93 -4.26 -8.86 1.36
CA LYS A 93 -5.21 -8.49 0.29
C LYS A 93 -4.99 -7.10 -0.29
N ILE A 94 -4.09 -6.32 0.29
CA ILE A 94 -3.74 -4.97 -0.14
C ILE A 94 -2.26 -4.88 -0.44
N GLY A 95 -1.88 -3.99 -1.35
CA GLY A 95 -0.49 -3.56 -1.55
C GLY A 95 -0.22 -2.31 -0.72
N ILE A 96 1.01 -2.15 -0.23
CA ILE A 96 1.43 -0.93 0.46
C ILE A 96 2.76 -0.49 -0.14
N VAL A 97 2.82 0.77 -0.58
CA VAL A 97 4.04 1.44 -1.03
C VAL A 97 4.34 2.56 -0.04
N PHE A 98 5.47 2.45 0.65
CA PHE A 98 5.90 3.41 1.65
C PHE A 98 6.80 4.48 1.04
N GLN A 99 6.82 5.66 1.62
CA GLN A 99 7.65 6.80 1.19
C GLN A 99 9.15 6.48 1.20
N ASP A 100 9.61 5.68 2.16
CA ASP A 100 11.01 5.27 2.36
C ASP A 100 11.34 3.88 1.78
N HIS A 101 10.53 3.39 0.84
CA HIS A 101 10.60 2.09 0.17
C HIS A 101 10.52 0.87 1.11
N GLN A 102 11.06 0.93 2.32
CA GLN A 102 11.16 -0.15 3.32
C GLN A 102 11.64 -1.50 2.73
N LEU A 103 12.64 -1.44 1.84
CA LEU A 103 13.22 -2.64 1.24
C LEU A 103 14.04 -3.42 2.26
N LEU A 104 14.08 -4.74 2.10
CA LEU A 104 14.96 -5.62 2.86
C LEU A 104 16.39 -5.48 2.30
N THR A 105 17.23 -4.71 2.98
CA THR A 105 18.57 -4.31 2.51
C THR A 105 19.60 -5.44 2.58
N ASP A 106 19.29 -6.49 3.33
CA ASP A 106 20.08 -7.74 3.46
C ASP A 106 19.74 -8.79 2.39
N ARG A 107 18.87 -8.45 1.42
CA ARG A 107 18.32 -9.36 0.42
C ARG A 107 18.33 -8.73 -0.97
N ASP A 108 18.65 -9.53 -1.98
CA ASP A 108 18.54 -9.16 -3.38
C ASP A 108 17.08 -8.90 -3.81
N VAL A 109 16.90 -8.43 -5.04
CA VAL A 109 15.57 -8.14 -5.63
C VAL A 109 14.67 -9.37 -5.60
N PHE A 110 15.16 -10.54 -6.03
CA PHE A 110 14.38 -11.78 -6.01
C PHE A 110 13.93 -12.14 -4.59
N ARG A 111 14.83 -12.11 -3.62
CA ARG A 111 14.56 -12.48 -2.23
C ARG A 111 13.64 -11.48 -1.54
N ASN A 112 13.64 -10.20 -1.92
CA ASN A 112 12.67 -9.21 -1.44
C ASN A 112 11.23 -9.62 -1.79
N LEU A 113 10.98 -10.12 -3.01
CA LEU A 113 9.66 -10.58 -3.44
C LEU A 113 9.33 -11.97 -2.88
N HIS A 114 10.28 -12.90 -2.98
CA HIS A 114 10.15 -14.27 -2.49
C HIS A 114 9.75 -14.31 -1.00
N TYR A 115 10.39 -13.47 -0.18
CA TYR A 115 10.08 -13.39 1.26
C TYR A 115 8.62 -13.01 1.50
N VAL A 116 8.11 -11.99 0.81
CA VAL A 116 6.70 -11.57 0.94
C VAL A 116 5.75 -12.68 0.52
N MET A 117 6.01 -13.36 -0.59
CA MET A 117 5.18 -14.46 -1.05
C MET A 117 5.16 -15.62 -0.05
N LYS A 118 6.31 -16.03 0.48
CA LYS A 118 6.38 -17.07 1.53
C LYS A 118 5.64 -16.65 2.80
N ALA A 119 5.82 -15.42 3.25
CA ALA A 119 5.14 -14.87 4.44
C ALA A 119 3.61 -14.77 4.26
N THR A 120 3.14 -14.64 3.03
CA THR A 120 1.71 -14.59 2.70
C THR A 120 1.09 -15.95 2.40
N GLY A 121 1.87 -17.03 2.43
CA GLY A 121 1.38 -18.40 2.40
C GLY A 121 1.61 -19.16 1.09
N TRP A 122 2.35 -18.59 0.14
CA TRP A 122 2.75 -19.34 -1.05
C TRP A 122 3.73 -20.46 -0.68
N ARG A 123 3.54 -21.64 -1.27
CA ARG A 123 4.35 -22.84 -0.96
C ARG A 123 5.07 -23.43 -2.16
N ASP A 124 4.46 -23.33 -3.34
CA ASP A 124 5.01 -23.87 -4.58
C ASP A 124 6.08 -22.93 -5.14
N GLU A 125 7.33 -23.39 -5.16
CA GLU A 125 8.48 -22.62 -5.63
C GLU A 125 8.43 -22.33 -7.13
N THR A 126 7.82 -23.20 -7.92
CA THR A 126 7.67 -22.99 -9.37
C THR A 126 6.70 -21.83 -9.64
N LEU A 127 5.56 -21.83 -8.95
CA LEU A 127 4.58 -20.73 -9.04
C LEU A 127 5.15 -19.42 -8.50
N ILE A 128 5.93 -19.47 -7.41
CA ILE A 128 6.58 -18.29 -6.84
C ILE A 128 7.56 -17.70 -7.87
N ARG A 129 8.46 -18.50 -8.44
CA ARG A 129 9.44 -18.02 -9.44
C ARG A 129 8.76 -17.43 -10.66
N ARG A 130 7.74 -18.11 -11.18
CA ARG A 130 6.95 -17.61 -12.31
C ARG A 130 6.32 -16.25 -11.98
N ARG A 131 5.67 -16.12 -10.81
CA ARG A 131 5.03 -14.87 -10.39
C ARG A 131 6.03 -13.75 -10.20
N ILE A 132 7.19 -14.02 -9.61
CA ILE A 132 8.26 -13.03 -9.47
C ILE A 132 8.72 -12.54 -10.84
N ALA A 133 8.97 -13.43 -11.80
CA ALA A 133 9.37 -13.04 -13.15
C ALA A 133 8.32 -12.16 -13.83
N GLU A 134 7.02 -12.52 -13.75
CA GLU A 134 5.91 -11.71 -14.28
C GLU A 134 5.90 -10.30 -13.68
N VAL A 135 6.11 -10.19 -12.35
CA VAL A 135 6.09 -8.91 -11.66
C VAL A 135 7.33 -8.07 -11.97
N LEU A 136 8.50 -8.68 -12.05
CA LEU A 136 9.74 -7.99 -12.42
C LEU A 136 9.68 -7.46 -13.86
N GLU A 137 9.07 -8.20 -14.77
CA GLU A 137 8.78 -7.72 -16.12
C GLU A 137 7.85 -6.52 -16.09
N LEU A 138 6.72 -6.59 -15.34
CA LEU A 138 5.76 -5.50 -15.20
C LEU A 138 6.40 -4.20 -14.71
N VAL A 139 7.35 -4.29 -13.75
CA VAL A 139 8.00 -3.10 -13.17
C VAL A 139 9.31 -2.71 -13.87
N GLY A 140 9.70 -3.40 -14.94
CA GLY A 140 10.93 -3.11 -15.70
C GLY A 140 12.21 -3.40 -14.92
N LEU A 141 12.21 -4.44 -14.07
CA LEU A 141 13.37 -4.91 -13.32
C LEU A 141 13.83 -6.34 -13.74
N HIS A 142 13.38 -6.81 -14.90
CA HIS A 142 13.90 -8.05 -15.48
C HIS A 142 15.42 -7.96 -15.64
N ASN A 143 16.13 -9.07 -15.47
CA ASN A 143 17.60 -9.14 -15.45
C ASN A 143 18.30 -8.41 -14.28
N LYS A 144 17.55 -8.03 -13.20
CA LYS A 144 18.11 -7.41 -11.98
C LYS A 144 17.82 -8.20 -10.71
N GLU A 145 17.36 -9.44 -10.83
CA GLU A 145 16.93 -10.30 -9.73
C GLU A 145 18.01 -10.52 -8.67
N TYR A 146 19.27 -10.54 -9.10
CA TYR A 146 20.45 -10.78 -8.26
C TYR A 146 21.00 -9.52 -7.59
N LYS A 147 20.52 -8.34 -7.99
CA LYS A 147 21.03 -7.07 -7.42
C LYS A 147 20.52 -6.82 -6.03
N MET A 148 21.40 -6.24 -5.21
CA MET A 148 21.01 -5.75 -3.88
C MET A 148 20.33 -4.37 -4.01
N PRO A 149 19.44 -3.97 -3.06
CA PRO A 149 18.76 -2.68 -3.10
C PRO A 149 19.70 -1.49 -3.25
N PHE A 150 20.86 -1.51 -2.61
CA PHE A 150 21.85 -0.41 -2.71
C PHE A 150 22.55 -0.30 -4.07
N GLU A 151 22.42 -1.31 -4.94
CA GLU A 151 22.93 -1.31 -6.32
C GLU A 151 21.90 -0.77 -7.33
N LEU A 152 20.69 -0.44 -6.85
CA LEU A 152 19.59 0.09 -7.64
C LEU A 152 19.54 1.62 -7.52
N SER A 153 19.19 2.31 -8.62
CA SER A 153 18.83 3.72 -8.57
C SER A 153 17.57 3.96 -7.73
N GLY A 154 17.32 5.21 -7.30
CA GLY A 154 16.12 5.55 -6.52
C GLY A 154 14.81 5.15 -7.22
N GLY A 155 14.70 5.39 -8.53
CA GLY A 155 13.54 4.96 -9.32
C GLY A 155 13.42 3.43 -9.41
N GLU A 156 14.54 2.69 -9.47
CA GLU A 156 14.54 1.22 -9.44
C GLU A 156 14.15 0.66 -8.08
N GLN A 157 14.60 1.30 -6.99
CA GLN A 157 14.17 0.95 -5.64
C GLN A 157 12.66 1.16 -5.46
N GLN A 158 12.14 2.25 -6.01
CA GLN A 158 10.69 2.50 -6.01
C GLN A 158 9.94 1.46 -6.83
N ARG A 159 10.44 1.08 -8.01
CA ARG A 159 9.84 0.00 -8.81
C ARG A 159 9.87 -1.34 -8.06
N LEU A 160 10.93 -1.63 -7.30
CA LEU A 160 10.98 -2.82 -6.45
C LEU A 160 9.97 -2.75 -5.29
N ALA A 161 9.78 -1.59 -4.67
CA ALA A 161 8.74 -1.39 -3.65
C ALA A 161 7.32 -1.62 -4.22
N ILE A 162 7.07 -1.14 -5.44
CA ILE A 162 5.81 -1.39 -6.16
C ILE A 162 5.67 -2.88 -6.52
N ALA A 163 6.73 -3.52 -7.01
CA ALA A 163 6.75 -4.97 -7.28
C ALA A 163 6.33 -5.78 -6.06
N ARG A 164 6.87 -5.42 -4.89
CA ARG A 164 6.51 -6.03 -3.61
C ARG A 164 5.04 -5.80 -3.23
N ALA A 165 4.49 -4.64 -3.57
CA ALA A 165 3.09 -4.33 -3.31
C ALA A 165 2.13 -5.13 -4.22
N VAL A 166 2.51 -5.39 -5.49
CA VAL A 166 1.64 -6.07 -6.47
C VAL A 166 1.81 -7.59 -6.52
N VAL A 167 2.85 -8.16 -5.90
CA VAL A 167 3.21 -9.58 -6.08
C VAL A 167 2.09 -10.55 -5.68
N ASN A 168 1.25 -10.17 -4.71
CA ASN A 168 0.09 -10.95 -4.26
C ASN A 168 -1.21 -10.63 -5.01
N SER A 169 -1.16 -9.89 -6.12
CA SER A 169 -2.35 -9.46 -6.88
C SER A 169 -3.41 -8.80 -5.99
N PRO A 170 -3.06 -7.70 -5.30
CA PRO A 170 -3.99 -7.03 -4.39
C PRO A 170 -5.15 -6.39 -5.15
N ALA A 171 -6.30 -6.22 -4.47
CA ALA A 171 -7.42 -5.48 -5.02
C ALA A 171 -7.19 -3.95 -4.98
N VAL A 172 -6.34 -3.47 -4.06
CA VAL A 172 -5.99 -2.06 -3.92
C VAL A 172 -4.57 -1.90 -3.40
N ILE A 173 -3.88 -0.87 -3.90
CA ILE A 173 -2.58 -0.39 -3.42
C ILE A 173 -2.78 0.92 -2.69
N LEU A 174 -2.19 1.05 -1.51
CA LEU A 174 -2.11 2.28 -0.73
C LEU A 174 -0.68 2.80 -0.85
N ALA A 175 -0.48 3.98 -1.46
CA ALA A 175 0.84 4.54 -1.73
C ALA A 175 1.01 5.89 -1.03
N ASP A 176 1.97 5.97 -0.12
CA ASP A 176 2.28 7.20 0.61
C ASP A 176 3.47 7.91 -0.04
N GLU A 177 3.21 9.06 -0.66
CA GLU A 177 4.18 9.89 -1.40
C GLU A 177 5.11 9.09 -2.36
N PRO A 178 4.55 8.25 -3.27
CA PRO A 178 5.35 7.28 -4.04
C PRO A 178 6.32 7.90 -5.04
N THR A 179 6.22 9.19 -5.30
CA THR A 179 7.09 9.93 -6.25
C THR A 179 7.85 11.08 -5.59
N GLY A 180 7.66 11.31 -4.28
CA GLY A 180 8.17 12.50 -3.59
C GLY A 180 9.70 12.65 -3.57
N ASN A 181 10.44 11.53 -3.67
CA ASN A 181 11.90 11.51 -3.63
C ASN A 181 12.53 11.22 -5.01
N LEU A 182 11.76 11.33 -6.10
CA LEU A 182 12.20 11.00 -7.46
C LEU A 182 12.38 12.28 -8.30
N ASP A 183 13.29 12.21 -9.27
CA ASP A 183 13.33 13.22 -10.33
C ASP A 183 12.07 13.15 -11.21
N PRO A 184 11.74 14.21 -11.96
CA PRO A 184 10.51 14.27 -12.75
C PRO A 184 10.36 13.12 -13.76
N ALA A 185 11.45 12.67 -14.39
CA ALA A 185 11.40 11.61 -15.39
C ALA A 185 11.09 10.25 -14.72
N ALA A 186 11.74 9.95 -13.60
CA ALA A 186 11.45 8.75 -12.80
C ALA A 186 10.03 8.78 -12.21
N ALA A 187 9.55 9.95 -11.77
CA ALA A 187 8.18 10.11 -11.29
C ALA A 187 7.16 9.80 -12.39
N ASP A 188 7.37 10.30 -13.61
CA ASP A 188 6.51 10.01 -14.76
C ASP A 188 6.47 8.50 -15.09
N GLU A 189 7.62 7.81 -15.01
CA GLU A 189 7.67 6.35 -15.20
C GLU A 189 6.84 5.61 -14.15
N ILE A 190 6.92 6.01 -12.88
CA ILE A 190 6.11 5.42 -11.81
C ILE A 190 4.61 5.67 -12.06
N MET A 191 4.24 6.87 -12.51
CA MET A 191 2.84 7.17 -12.82
C MET A 191 2.30 6.34 -13.99
N ARG A 192 3.10 6.10 -15.04
CA ARG A 192 2.73 5.18 -16.13
C ARG A 192 2.59 3.73 -15.64
N LEU A 193 3.48 3.29 -14.76
CA LEU A 193 3.39 1.98 -14.14
C LEU A 193 2.09 1.83 -13.32
N PHE A 194 1.73 2.84 -12.52
CA PHE A 194 0.45 2.84 -11.80
C PHE A 194 -0.75 2.81 -12.74
N ALA A 195 -0.74 3.57 -13.84
CA ALA A 195 -1.79 3.51 -14.85
C ALA A 195 -1.94 2.09 -15.45
N THR A 196 -0.83 1.42 -15.72
CA THR A 196 -0.83 0.01 -16.19
C THR A 196 -1.43 -0.94 -15.15
N ILE A 197 -1.08 -0.77 -13.88
CA ILE A 197 -1.61 -1.60 -12.77
C ILE A 197 -3.13 -1.38 -12.62
N VAL A 198 -3.59 -0.13 -12.72
CA VAL A 198 -5.02 0.22 -12.66
C VAL A 198 -5.79 -0.36 -13.84
N ALA A 199 -5.24 -0.28 -15.05
CA ALA A 199 -5.82 -0.92 -16.24
C ALA A 199 -5.95 -2.44 -16.09
N GLY A 200 -5.08 -3.06 -15.29
CA GLY A 200 -5.16 -4.47 -14.87
C GLY A 200 -6.23 -4.77 -13.81
N GLY A 201 -7.01 -3.77 -13.36
CA GLY A 201 -8.13 -3.91 -12.43
C GLY A 201 -7.78 -3.70 -10.94
N CYS A 202 -6.52 -3.40 -10.59
CA CYS A 202 -6.12 -3.05 -9.24
C CYS A 202 -6.40 -1.55 -8.99
N SER A 203 -7.05 -1.20 -7.90
CA SER A 203 -7.24 0.21 -7.53
C SER A 203 -6.00 0.76 -6.84
N ILE A 204 -5.78 2.07 -6.92
CA ILE A 204 -4.67 2.75 -6.22
C ILE A 204 -5.21 3.97 -5.50
N VAL A 205 -4.84 4.12 -4.23
CA VAL A 205 -5.06 5.36 -3.46
C VAL A 205 -3.69 5.88 -3.05
N MET A 206 -3.36 7.10 -3.48
CA MET A 206 -2.04 7.69 -3.23
C MET A 206 -2.13 9.10 -2.67
N SER A 207 -1.14 9.50 -1.87
CA SER A 207 -1.01 10.84 -1.31
C SER A 207 0.05 11.66 -2.04
#